data_425312a91c1bb7a3bbcb01cbe373ddfd
#
_entry.id   425312a91c1bb7a3bbcb01cbe373ddfd
#
_cell.length_a   1.000
_cell.length_b   1.000
_cell.length_c   1.000
_cell.angle_alpha   90.00
_cell.angle_beta   90.00
_cell.angle_gamma   90.00
#
_symmetry.space_group_name_H-M   'P 1'
#
loop_
_entity.id
_entity.type
_entity.pdbx_description
1 polymer ?
#
loop_
_entity_poly.entity_id
_entity_poly.type
_entity_poly.pdbx_seq_one_letter_code
_entity_poly.pdbx_strand_id
1 'polypeptide(L)'
;SLGDAENTQVIDTTKFAFGRYYKFDIPTTVKADVPGGVDIENTAAQVVNYYNPTTKKVEKPNKPTEKRVNSVPVQVEFNFTKRLEGRELKANEFSFVLKDSTGKVVETVSNDSSGNVKFSAIEFKKEQAGVHNYTVEEVAGTDATVTYDTMKANVTVTVKHDGTAKVLVATVGDIADKEFNNRVTPPEEPKFQPEKYVVSEEKFDITGDKLVDDDKELADKYADTNANPYADDASNNE
;
A
#
# COMPACT_ATOMS: atom_id res chain seq x y z
N SER A 1 -27.05 -23.78 -4.18
CA SER A 1 -28.01 -24.37 -5.10
C SER A 1 -29.35 -23.65 -4.93
N LEU A 2 -29.87 -23.08 -6.02
CA LEU A 2 -31.22 -22.51 -6.08
C LEU A 2 -32.27 -23.63 -6.28
N GLY A 3 -32.07 -24.78 -5.67
CA GLY A 3 -32.82 -25.99 -5.91
C GLY A 3 -33.90 -26.32 -4.88
N ASP A 4 -34.18 -25.43 -3.96
CA ASP A 4 -35.24 -25.67 -2.97
C ASP A 4 -36.60 -25.29 -3.55
N ALA A 5 -37.59 -26.12 -3.32
CA ALA A 5 -38.99 -25.87 -3.76
C ALA A 5 -39.51 -24.48 -3.31
N GLU A 6 -38.91 -23.90 -2.30
CA GLU A 6 -39.22 -22.55 -1.78
C GLU A 6 -38.80 -21.40 -2.73
N ASN A 7 -37.90 -21.65 -3.68
CA ASN A 7 -37.41 -20.63 -4.64
C ASN A 7 -38.06 -20.76 -6.03
N THR A 8 -39.10 -21.56 -6.17
CA THR A 8 -39.83 -21.69 -7.45
C THR A 8 -40.70 -20.46 -7.66
N GLN A 9 -40.37 -19.66 -8.66
CA GLN A 9 -41.23 -18.55 -9.07
C GLN A 9 -42.15 -18.99 -10.18
N VAL A 10 -43.46 -18.89 -9.96
CA VAL A 10 -44.45 -19.12 -10.99
C VAL A 10 -44.68 -17.83 -11.77
N ILE A 11 -44.40 -17.87 -13.07
CA ILE A 11 -44.61 -16.74 -13.95
C ILE A 11 -45.94 -16.84 -14.62
N ASP A 12 -46.78 -15.81 -14.48
CA ASP A 12 -48.07 -15.74 -15.18
C ASP A 12 -47.86 -15.54 -16.68
N THR A 13 -47.99 -16.61 -17.41
CA THR A 13 -47.82 -16.62 -18.86
C THR A 13 -48.97 -16.04 -19.65
N THR A 14 -50.10 -15.74 -18.99
CA THR A 14 -51.28 -15.13 -19.64
C THR A 14 -50.97 -13.69 -20.11
N LYS A 15 -49.97 -13.06 -19.52
CA LYS A 15 -49.49 -11.73 -19.93
C LYS A 15 -48.49 -11.74 -21.07
N PHE A 16 -48.13 -12.90 -21.57
CA PHE A 16 -47.15 -13.00 -22.66
C PHE A 16 -47.83 -12.84 -24.03
N ALA A 17 -47.32 -11.90 -24.80
CA ALA A 17 -47.76 -11.70 -26.18
C ALA A 17 -46.95 -12.61 -27.12
N PHE A 18 -47.65 -13.18 -28.11
CA PHE A 18 -47.01 -13.99 -29.14
C PHE A 18 -45.99 -13.18 -29.94
N GLY A 19 -44.84 -13.76 -30.25
CA GLY A 19 -43.78 -13.11 -31.02
C GLY A 19 -42.93 -12.11 -30.23
N ARG A 20 -43.08 -12.07 -28.90
CA ARG A 20 -42.25 -11.27 -28.00
C ARG A 20 -41.31 -12.15 -27.18
N TYR A 21 -40.14 -11.67 -26.84
CA TYR A 21 -39.29 -12.30 -25.84
C TYR A 21 -39.33 -11.48 -24.55
N TYR A 22 -39.18 -12.22 -23.46
CA TYR A 22 -39.22 -11.68 -22.12
C TYR A 22 -37.91 -11.99 -21.43
N LYS A 23 -37.35 -10.97 -20.79
CA LYS A 23 -36.14 -11.07 -19.97
C LYS A 23 -36.55 -11.14 -18.53
N PHE A 24 -36.04 -12.11 -17.82
CA PHE A 24 -36.19 -12.24 -16.38
C PHE A 24 -34.84 -11.99 -15.72
N ASP A 25 -34.74 -10.98 -14.89
CA ASP A 25 -33.57 -10.71 -14.08
C ASP A 25 -33.86 -11.25 -12.66
N ILE A 26 -33.12 -12.26 -12.26
CA ILE A 26 -33.21 -12.87 -10.94
C ILE A 26 -32.01 -12.38 -10.14
N PRO A 27 -32.19 -11.42 -9.23
CA PRO A 27 -31.10 -10.97 -8.38
C PRO A 27 -30.68 -12.09 -7.42
N THR A 28 -29.40 -12.37 -7.38
CA THR A 28 -28.79 -13.35 -6.47
C THR A 28 -27.61 -12.73 -5.75
N THR A 29 -27.41 -13.11 -4.49
CA THR A 29 -26.29 -12.68 -3.69
C THR A 29 -25.41 -13.88 -3.37
N VAL A 30 -24.10 -13.72 -3.52
CA VAL A 30 -23.14 -14.73 -3.07
C VAL A 30 -23.17 -14.75 -1.54
N LYS A 31 -23.30 -15.93 -0.94
CA LYS A 31 -23.24 -16.07 0.52
C LYS A 31 -21.85 -15.68 1.02
N ALA A 32 -21.79 -15.09 2.21
CA ALA A 32 -20.54 -14.59 2.79
C ALA A 32 -19.54 -15.71 3.12
N ASP A 33 -19.99 -16.95 3.28
CA ASP A 33 -19.18 -18.12 3.59
C ASP A 33 -18.58 -18.83 2.34
N VAL A 34 -18.90 -18.33 1.14
CA VAL A 34 -18.33 -18.89 -0.09
C VAL A 34 -16.89 -18.39 -0.26
N PRO A 35 -15.90 -19.27 -0.32
CA PRO A 35 -14.50 -18.89 -0.50
C PRO A 35 -14.26 -18.11 -1.78
N GLY A 36 -13.32 -17.16 -1.76
CA GLY A 36 -12.85 -16.47 -2.96
C GLY A 36 -12.33 -17.47 -4.00
N GLY A 37 -12.54 -17.17 -5.27
CA GLY A 37 -12.07 -17.96 -6.39
C GLY A 37 -13.00 -19.09 -6.84
N VAL A 38 -13.96 -19.51 -6.04
CA VAL A 38 -14.85 -20.64 -6.39
C VAL A 38 -15.79 -20.26 -7.53
N ASP A 39 -15.94 -21.15 -8.50
CA ASP A 39 -16.91 -21.00 -9.58
C ASP A 39 -18.35 -21.29 -9.09
N ILE A 40 -19.25 -20.35 -9.32
CA ILE A 40 -20.69 -20.50 -9.09
C ILE A 40 -21.36 -20.82 -10.44
N GLU A 41 -21.95 -21.99 -10.52
CA GLU A 41 -22.64 -22.44 -11.71
C GLU A 41 -24.15 -22.15 -11.59
N ASN A 42 -24.68 -21.39 -12.53
CA ASN A 42 -26.10 -21.14 -12.66
C ASN A 42 -26.64 -21.87 -13.89
N THR A 43 -27.63 -22.71 -13.68
CA THR A 43 -28.40 -23.37 -14.75
C THR A 43 -29.85 -23.07 -14.55
N ALA A 44 -30.52 -22.72 -15.63
CA ALA A 44 -31.97 -22.63 -15.66
C ALA A 44 -32.53 -23.69 -16.59
N ALA A 45 -33.68 -24.20 -16.31
CA ALA A 45 -34.42 -25.09 -17.19
C ALA A 45 -35.77 -24.45 -17.54
N GLN A 46 -36.05 -24.43 -18.79
CA GLN A 46 -37.37 -24.01 -19.27
C GLN A 46 -38.21 -25.25 -19.55
N VAL A 47 -39.32 -25.37 -18.87
CA VAL A 47 -40.32 -26.38 -19.14
C VAL A 47 -41.51 -25.72 -19.83
N VAL A 48 -41.76 -26.06 -21.06
CA VAL A 48 -42.90 -25.55 -21.83
C VAL A 48 -43.84 -26.68 -22.10
N ASN A 49 -45.07 -26.49 -21.68
CA ASN A 49 -46.17 -27.39 -22.10
C ASN A 49 -46.87 -26.77 -23.28
N TYR A 50 -46.85 -27.44 -24.41
CA TYR A 50 -47.62 -27.00 -25.58
C TYR A 50 -48.46 -28.13 -26.14
N TYR A 51 -49.63 -27.78 -26.67
CA TYR A 51 -50.46 -28.72 -27.39
C TYR A 51 -49.98 -28.85 -28.83
N ASN A 52 -49.53 -30.06 -29.19
CA ASN A 52 -49.15 -30.35 -30.56
C ASN A 52 -50.45 -30.72 -31.39
N PRO A 53 -50.86 -29.91 -32.31
CA PRO A 53 -52.08 -30.15 -33.08
C PRO A 53 -52.00 -31.38 -34.00
N THR A 54 -50.80 -31.80 -34.39
CA THR A 54 -50.59 -32.98 -35.23
C THR A 54 -50.70 -34.27 -34.43
N THR A 55 -50.05 -34.34 -33.27
CA THR A 55 -50.09 -35.52 -32.39
C THR A 55 -51.29 -35.51 -31.45
N LYS A 56 -52.02 -34.40 -31.37
CA LYS A 56 -53.13 -34.15 -30.44
C LYS A 56 -52.81 -34.43 -29.00
N LYS A 57 -51.52 -34.18 -28.61
CA LYS A 57 -51.02 -34.39 -27.24
C LYS A 57 -50.39 -33.16 -26.72
N VAL A 58 -50.36 -33.04 -25.37
CA VAL A 58 -49.53 -32.05 -24.68
C VAL A 58 -48.10 -32.58 -24.63
N GLU A 59 -47.18 -31.85 -25.23
CA GLU A 59 -45.77 -32.16 -25.26
C GLU A 59 -45.03 -31.22 -24.31
N LYS A 60 -43.98 -31.73 -23.68
CA LYS A 60 -43.15 -31.03 -22.69
C LYS A 60 -41.68 -31.04 -23.14
N PRO A 61 -41.32 -30.33 -24.19
CA PRO A 61 -39.91 -30.27 -24.57
C PRO A 61 -39.15 -29.53 -23.49
N ASN A 62 -38.22 -30.22 -22.87
CA ASN A 62 -37.28 -29.62 -21.98
C ASN A 62 -36.15 -28.97 -22.82
N LYS A 63 -36.06 -27.65 -22.77
CA LYS A 63 -34.93 -26.93 -23.38
C LYS A 63 -34.04 -26.46 -22.23
N PRO A 64 -32.93 -27.12 -21.97
CA PRO A 64 -31.97 -26.61 -21.04
C PRO A 64 -31.48 -25.24 -21.54
N THR A 65 -31.39 -24.26 -20.63
CA THR A 65 -30.75 -23.00 -20.93
C THR A 65 -29.22 -23.17 -20.87
N GLU A 66 -28.51 -22.23 -21.45
CA GLU A 66 -27.06 -22.22 -21.35
C GLU A 66 -26.64 -22.09 -19.85
N LYS A 67 -25.66 -22.90 -19.51
CA LYS A 67 -25.00 -22.82 -18.23
C LYS A 67 -24.15 -21.52 -18.15
N ARG A 68 -24.36 -20.72 -17.13
CA ARG A 68 -23.52 -19.57 -16.83
C ARG A 68 -22.66 -19.87 -15.62
N VAL A 69 -21.39 -19.52 -15.73
CA VAL A 69 -20.41 -19.73 -14.67
C VAL A 69 -19.81 -18.37 -14.31
N ASN A 70 -19.94 -17.99 -13.06
CA ASN A 70 -19.29 -16.82 -12.50
C ASN A 70 -18.33 -17.27 -11.42
N SER A 71 -17.10 -16.77 -11.43
CA SER A 71 -16.17 -17.02 -10.32
C SER A 71 -16.32 -15.95 -9.26
N VAL A 72 -16.24 -16.35 -8.01
CA VAL A 72 -16.10 -15.39 -6.89
C VAL A 72 -14.75 -14.72 -7.04
N PRO A 73 -14.66 -13.38 -6.92
CA PRO A 73 -13.38 -12.68 -7.00
C PRO A 73 -12.39 -13.18 -5.96
N VAL A 74 -11.11 -13.12 -6.27
CA VAL A 74 -10.01 -13.41 -5.34
C VAL A 74 -9.33 -12.12 -4.93
N GLN A 75 -8.80 -12.10 -3.72
CA GLN A 75 -8.07 -10.96 -3.19
C GLN A 75 -6.62 -11.34 -2.88
N VAL A 76 -5.71 -10.41 -3.10
CA VAL A 76 -4.31 -10.52 -2.69
C VAL A 76 -3.92 -9.31 -1.86
N GLU A 77 -3.07 -9.55 -0.89
CA GLU A 77 -2.46 -8.52 -0.05
C GLU A 77 -0.95 -8.62 -0.15
N PHE A 78 -0.29 -7.49 -0.09
CA PHE A 78 1.16 -7.43 0.09
C PHE A 78 1.50 -6.24 0.98
N ASN A 79 2.40 -6.50 1.91
CA ASN A 79 2.80 -5.55 2.92
C ASN A 79 4.29 -5.30 2.84
N PHE A 80 4.69 -4.11 3.24
CA PHE A 80 6.07 -3.66 3.33
C PHE A 80 6.37 -3.19 4.74
N THR A 81 7.63 -2.95 5.01
CA THR A 81 8.09 -2.39 6.28
C THR A 81 8.86 -1.11 6.05
N LYS A 82 8.79 -0.21 7.01
CA LYS A 82 9.59 1.01 7.08
C LYS A 82 10.50 0.97 8.26
N ARG A 83 11.78 1.24 8.03
CA ARG A 83 12.79 1.44 9.06
C ARG A 83 13.36 2.85 8.98
N LEU A 84 13.57 3.46 10.13
CA LEU A 84 14.24 4.74 10.26
C LEU A 84 15.46 4.57 11.17
N GLU A 85 16.64 4.92 10.68
CA GLU A 85 17.86 4.95 11.47
C GLU A 85 18.12 6.37 11.98
N GLY A 86 18.63 6.50 13.19
CA GLY A 86 19.03 7.78 13.81
C GLY A 86 18.03 8.36 14.80
N ARG A 87 16.76 7.99 14.72
CA ARG A 87 15.72 8.31 15.72
C ARG A 87 14.52 7.36 15.60
N GLU A 88 13.61 7.47 16.57
CA GLU A 88 12.36 6.70 16.53
C GLU A 88 11.46 7.11 15.36
N LEU A 89 10.85 6.09 14.74
CA LEU A 89 9.85 6.24 13.69
C LEU A 89 8.51 6.62 14.30
N LYS A 90 7.84 7.59 13.69
CA LYS A 90 6.49 8.00 14.07
C LYS A 90 5.46 7.46 13.09
N ALA A 91 4.22 7.25 13.55
CA ALA A 91 3.13 6.90 12.66
C ALA A 91 2.83 8.04 11.68
N ASN A 92 2.50 7.68 10.44
CA ASN A 92 2.16 8.59 9.34
C ASN A 92 3.29 9.56 8.95
N GLU A 93 4.53 9.15 9.17
CA GLU A 93 5.69 10.01 8.90
C GLU A 93 6.15 9.93 7.44
N PHE A 94 6.09 8.75 6.85
CA PHE A 94 6.48 8.51 5.47
C PHE A 94 5.31 7.97 4.68
N SER A 95 5.24 8.35 3.41
CA SER A 95 4.16 7.96 2.49
C SER A 95 4.70 7.03 1.41
N PHE A 96 3.88 6.08 1.00
CA PHE A 96 4.20 5.07 0.01
C PHE A 96 3.12 5.01 -1.04
N VAL A 97 3.51 4.90 -2.30
CA VAL A 97 2.58 4.80 -3.42
C VAL A 97 2.68 3.44 -4.09
N LEU A 98 1.52 2.85 -4.33
CA LEU A 98 1.35 1.70 -5.19
C LEU A 98 0.97 2.18 -6.58
N LYS A 99 1.73 1.81 -7.59
CA LYS A 99 1.47 2.15 -8.98
C LYS A 99 1.22 0.89 -9.80
N ASP A 100 0.34 0.99 -10.80
CA ASP A 100 0.14 -0.07 -11.78
C ASP A 100 1.24 -0.04 -12.87
N SER A 101 1.18 -0.98 -13.81
CA SER A 101 2.14 -1.10 -14.91
C SER A 101 2.18 0.11 -15.84
N THR A 102 1.19 0.99 -15.80
CA THR A 102 1.16 2.25 -16.58
C THR A 102 1.76 3.43 -15.81
N GLY A 103 2.14 3.23 -14.55
CA GLY A 103 2.62 4.26 -13.64
C GLY A 103 1.53 5.05 -12.94
N LYS A 104 0.26 4.68 -13.14
CA LYS A 104 -0.86 5.31 -12.43
C LYS A 104 -0.87 4.87 -10.97
N VAL A 105 -1.05 5.84 -10.07
CA VAL A 105 -1.20 5.58 -8.64
C VAL A 105 -2.53 4.86 -8.39
N VAL A 106 -2.43 3.68 -7.78
CA VAL A 106 -3.56 2.85 -7.34
C VAL A 106 -3.97 3.23 -5.93
N GLU A 107 -2.99 3.36 -5.02
CA GLU A 107 -3.20 3.71 -3.63
C GLU A 107 -1.98 4.42 -3.05
N THR A 108 -2.23 5.26 -2.04
CA THR A 108 -1.18 5.89 -1.22
C THR A 108 -1.48 5.57 0.24
N VAL A 109 -0.48 5.08 0.95
CA VAL A 109 -0.56 4.73 2.37
C VAL A 109 0.61 5.31 3.13
N SER A 110 0.53 5.32 4.45
CA SER A 110 1.63 5.72 5.34
C SER A 110 2.00 4.59 6.27
N ASN A 111 3.21 4.67 6.85
CA ASN A 111 3.65 3.72 7.88
C ASN A 111 2.89 3.92 9.21
N ASP A 112 2.71 2.84 9.96
CA ASP A 112 2.35 2.94 11.37
C ASP A 112 3.61 3.17 12.25
N SER A 113 3.43 3.33 13.56
CA SER A 113 4.54 3.53 14.51
C SER A 113 5.47 2.33 14.65
N SER A 114 5.03 1.15 14.24
CA SER A 114 5.83 -0.09 14.22
C SER A 114 6.55 -0.30 12.89
N GLY A 115 6.37 0.61 11.93
CA GLY A 115 6.95 0.52 10.60
C GLY A 115 6.15 -0.33 9.61
N ASN A 116 4.93 -0.75 9.92
CA ASN A 116 4.14 -1.48 8.95
C ASN A 116 3.60 -0.52 7.88
N VAL A 117 3.73 -0.93 6.62
CA VAL A 117 3.18 -0.26 5.43
C VAL A 117 2.20 -1.23 4.78
N LYS A 118 0.91 -1.00 4.96
CA LYS A 118 -0.16 -1.91 4.54
C LYS A 118 -1.01 -1.27 3.46
N PHE A 119 -1.06 -1.92 2.30
CA PHE A 119 -1.98 -1.56 1.22
C PHE A 119 -3.28 -2.35 1.36
N SER A 120 -4.36 -1.80 0.81
CA SER A 120 -5.64 -2.49 0.72
C SER A 120 -5.53 -3.73 -0.18
N ALA A 121 -6.34 -4.74 0.12
CA ALA A 121 -6.41 -5.93 -0.72
C ALA A 121 -6.84 -5.56 -2.15
N ILE A 122 -6.16 -6.12 -3.13
CA ILE A 122 -6.51 -5.97 -4.55
C ILE A 122 -7.39 -7.14 -4.95
N GLU A 123 -8.56 -6.82 -5.47
CA GLU A 123 -9.53 -7.80 -5.97
C GLU A 123 -9.32 -8.08 -7.45
N PHE A 124 -9.35 -9.37 -7.84
CA PHE A 124 -9.30 -9.84 -9.20
C PHE A 124 -10.51 -10.70 -9.55
N LYS A 125 -11.10 -10.42 -10.69
CA LYS A 125 -12.17 -11.21 -11.30
C LYS A 125 -11.60 -12.14 -12.36
N LYS A 126 -12.38 -13.12 -12.79
CA LYS A 126 -12.00 -14.09 -13.82
C LYS A 126 -11.56 -13.44 -15.13
N GLU A 127 -12.20 -12.35 -15.51
CA GLU A 127 -11.91 -11.59 -16.74
C GLU A 127 -10.54 -10.92 -16.69
N GLN A 128 -9.97 -10.81 -15.49
CA GLN A 128 -8.64 -10.25 -15.24
C GLN A 128 -7.55 -11.34 -15.15
N ALA A 129 -7.83 -12.56 -15.64
CA ALA A 129 -6.80 -13.59 -15.71
C ALA A 129 -5.61 -13.09 -16.54
N GLY A 130 -4.40 -13.26 -15.99
CA GLY A 130 -3.17 -12.77 -16.59
C GLY A 130 -2.13 -12.38 -15.55
N VAL A 131 -1.12 -11.65 -16.00
CA VAL A 131 -0.04 -11.12 -15.16
C VAL A 131 -0.25 -9.64 -14.96
N HIS A 132 -0.25 -9.21 -13.70
CA HIS A 132 -0.39 -7.82 -13.28
C HIS A 132 0.87 -7.39 -12.54
N ASN A 133 1.49 -6.32 -13.02
CA ASN A 133 2.71 -5.79 -12.43
C ASN A 133 2.40 -4.46 -11.73
N TYR A 134 2.96 -4.33 -10.54
CA TYR A 134 2.87 -3.14 -9.71
C TYR A 134 4.25 -2.72 -9.26
N THR A 135 4.39 -1.47 -8.87
CA THR A 135 5.58 -0.93 -8.23
C THR A 135 5.18 -0.21 -6.97
N VAL A 136 5.93 -0.46 -5.90
CA VAL A 136 5.81 0.28 -4.64
C VAL A 136 7.03 1.15 -4.46
N GLU A 137 6.82 2.43 -4.18
CA GLU A 137 7.87 3.43 -3.99
C GLU A 137 7.55 4.27 -2.75
N GLU A 138 8.58 4.72 -2.05
CA GLU A 138 8.45 5.77 -1.06
C GLU A 138 8.34 7.14 -1.74
N VAL A 139 7.49 7.99 -1.20
CA VAL A 139 7.41 9.39 -1.63
C VAL A 139 8.46 10.19 -0.87
N ALA A 140 9.49 10.66 -1.55
CA ALA A 140 10.51 11.50 -0.92
C ALA A 140 9.87 12.76 -0.32
N GLY A 141 10.17 13.04 0.93
CA GLY A 141 9.76 14.26 1.62
C GLY A 141 10.72 15.42 1.36
N THR A 142 10.55 16.50 2.12
CA THR A 142 11.33 17.72 2.00
C THR A 142 12.33 17.95 3.15
N ASP A 143 12.38 17.02 4.12
CA ASP A 143 13.31 17.12 5.25
C ASP A 143 14.72 16.80 4.78
N ALA A 144 15.56 17.82 4.73
CA ALA A 144 16.95 17.70 4.28
C ALA A 144 17.85 16.90 5.25
N THR A 145 17.41 16.65 6.47
CA THR A 145 18.12 15.81 7.43
C THR A 145 17.87 14.32 7.22
N VAL A 146 16.87 13.97 6.38
CA VAL A 146 16.49 12.60 6.08
C VAL A 146 17.03 12.19 4.71
N THR A 147 17.80 11.12 4.69
CA THR A 147 18.10 10.40 3.46
C THR A 147 16.97 9.40 3.20
N TYR A 148 16.20 9.65 2.16
CA TYR A 148 15.04 8.82 1.78
C TYR A 148 15.48 7.62 0.96
N ASP A 149 14.78 6.50 1.13
CA ASP A 149 14.97 5.31 0.31
C ASP A 149 14.50 5.57 -1.12
N THR A 150 15.30 5.15 -2.08
CA THR A 150 14.99 5.26 -3.52
C THR A 150 14.56 3.93 -4.13
N MET A 151 14.33 2.92 -3.28
CA MET A 151 13.91 1.59 -3.71
C MET A 151 12.58 1.65 -4.48
N LYS A 152 12.51 0.84 -5.52
CA LYS A 152 11.29 0.54 -6.28
C LYS A 152 11.04 -0.95 -6.20
N ALA A 153 10.13 -1.33 -5.33
CA ALA A 153 9.78 -2.72 -5.16
C ALA A 153 8.80 -3.15 -6.25
N ASN A 154 9.19 -4.12 -7.06
CA ASN A 154 8.33 -4.69 -8.09
C ASN A 154 7.49 -5.83 -7.49
N VAL A 155 6.19 -5.78 -7.72
CA VAL A 155 5.22 -6.79 -7.29
C VAL A 155 4.54 -7.36 -8.52
N THR A 156 4.63 -8.67 -8.72
CA THR A 156 3.93 -9.38 -9.80
C THR A 156 2.82 -10.23 -9.21
N VAL A 157 1.60 -10.03 -9.69
CA VAL A 157 0.44 -10.86 -9.35
C VAL A 157 0.04 -11.67 -10.57
N THR A 158 0.01 -12.99 -10.43
CA THR A 158 -0.46 -13.88 -11.49
C THR A 158 -1.85 -14.40 -11.15
N VAL A 159 -2.83 -14.06 -11.99
CA VAL A 159 -4.21 -14.50 -11.86
C VAL A 159 -4.49 -15.60 -12.88
N LYS A 160 -4.92 -16.78 -12.43
CA LYS A 160 -5.22 -17.93 -13.29
C LYS A 160 -6.57 -18.51 -12.92
N HIS A 161 -7.36 -18.86 -13.94
CA HIS A 161 -8.56 -19.66 -13.76
C HIS A 161 -8.30 -21.09 -14.20
N ASP A 162 -8.46 -22.04 -13.27
CA ASP A 162 -8.42 -23.47 -13.58
C ASP A 162 -9.86 -23.94 -13.90
N GLY A 163 -10.10 -24.21 -15.17
CA GLY A 163 -11.42 -24.66 -15.62
C GLY A 163 -11.77 -26.08 -15.17
N THR A 164 -10.76 -26.91 -14.83
CA THR A 164 -10.95 -28.29 -14.34
C THR A 164 -11.28 -28.26 -12.84
N ALA A 165 -10.48 -27.58 -12.06
CA ALA A 165 -10.71 -27.39 -10.62
C ALA A 165 -11.83 -26.39 -10.33
N LYS A 166 -12.28 -25.64 -11.34
CA LYS A 166 -13.33 -24.59 -11.25
C LYS A 166 -12.99 -23.54 -10.19
N VAL A 167 -11.79 -23.06 -10.24
CA VAL A 167 -11.26 -22.08 -9.27
C VAL A 167 -10.44 -21.01 -9.95
N LEU A 168 -10.63 -19.76 -9.48
CA LEU A 168 -9.78 -18.62 -9.78
C LEU A 168 -8.75 -18.50 -8.67
N VAL A 169 -7.47 -18.36 -9.02
CA VAL A 169 -6.37 -18.22 -8.08
C VAL A 169 -5.55 -17.00 -8.47
N ALA A 170 -5.21 -16.19 -7.48
CA ALA A 170 -4.24 -15.11 -7.62
C ALA A 170 -3.03 -15.40 -6.72
N THR A 171 -1.84 -15.32 -7.29
CA THR A 171 -0.58 -15.58 -6.60
C THR A 171 0.32 -14.36 -6.70
N VAL A 172 0.82 -13.90 -5.56
CA VAL A 172 1.85 -12.86 -5.50
C VAL A 172 3.20 -13.52 -5.68
N GLY A 173 3.99 -13.07 -6.65
CA GLY A 173 5.36 -13.50 -6.85
C GLY A 173 6.29 -13.04 -5.72
N ASP A 174 7.49 -13.59 -5.69
CA ASP A 174 8.50 -13.18 -4.72
C ASP A 174 8.88 -11.71 -4.92
N ILE A 175 8.87 -10.96 -3.82
CA ILE A 175 9.29 -9.57 -3.76
C ILE A 175 10.71 -9.56 -3.17
N ALA A 176 11.68 -9.12 -3.96
CA ALA A 176 13.10 -9.20 -3.60
C ALA A 176 13.44 -8.41 -2.33
N ASP A 177 12.83 -7.25 -2.16
CA ASP A 177 12.98 -6.40 -0.99
C ASP A 177 11.64 -5.81 -0.59
N LYS A 178 11.36 -5.84 0.71
CA LYS A 178 10.12 -5.35 1.31
C LYS A 178 10.35 -4.29 2.39
N GLU A 179 11.60 -3.87 2.59
CA GLU A 179 11.95 -2.92 3.63
C GLU A 179 12.48 -1.61 3.03
N PHE A 180 11.79 -0.52 3.33
CA PHE A 180 12.22 0.84 3.01
C PHE A 180 13.05 1.40 4.16
N ASN A 181 14.27 1.80 3.89
CA ASN A 181 15.26 2.24 4.87
C ASN A 181 15.59 3.72 4.71
N ASN A 182 15.18 4.55 5.68
CA ASN A 182 15.62 5.94 5.75
C ASN A 182 16.64 6.12 6.87
N ARG A 183 17.45 7.13 6.72
CA ARG A 183 18.44 7.52 7.73
C ARG A 183 18.33 9.01 8.03
N VAL A 184 18.28 9.35 9.31
CA VAL A 184 18.41 10.73 9.76
C VAL A 184 19.87 11.00 10.02
N THR A 185 20.41 12.03 9.37
CA THR A 185 21.72 12.57 9.69
C THR A 185 21.50 13.67 10.72
N PRO A 186 21.98 13.51 11.97
CA PRO A 186 21.92 14.58 12.94
C PRO A 186 22.63 15.82 12.40
N PRO A 187 22.15 17.02 12.69
CA PRO A 187 22.92 18.23 12.39
C PRO A 187 24.32 18.06 12.99
N GLU A 188 25.32 18.47 12.23
CA GLU A 188 26.69 18.48 12.77
C GLU A 188 26.65 19.29 14.08
N GLU A 189 27.11 18.67 15.16
CA GLU A 189 27.31 19.42 16.39
C GLU A 189 28.27 20.55 16.07
N PRO A 190 27.94 21.78 16.51
CA PRO A 190 28.88 22.89 16.35
C PRO A 190 30.20 22.47 16.96
N LYS A 191 31.26 22.45 16.17
CA LYS A 191 32.60 22.18 16.65
C LYS A 191 32.93 23.31 17.60
N PHE A 192 32.78 23.06 18.89
CA PHE A 192 33.22 23.99 19.93
C PHE A 192 34.74 24.02 19.87
N GLN A 193 35.29 25.12 19.40
CA GLN A 193 36.71 25.41 19.56
C GLN A 193 36.81 26.37 20.76
N PRO A 194 37.07 25.88 21.97
CA PRO A 194 37.28 26.77 23.09
C PRO A 194 38.59 27.51 22.86
N GLU A 195 38.50 28.83 22.71
CA GLU A 195 39.66 29.70 22.73
C GLU A 195 39.93 30.11 24.18
N LYS A 196 41.19 29.94 24.63
CA LYS A 196 41.61 30.39 25.94
C LYS A 196 42.18 31.80 25.83
N TYR A 197 41.56 32.72 26.51
CA TYR A 197 42.04 34.09 26.60
C TYR A 197 42.66 34.33 27.97
N VAL A 198 43.78 35.04 27.99
CA VAL A 198 44.38 35.59 29.22
C VAL A 198 44.16 37.09 29.21
N VAL A 199 43.36 37.59 30.14
CA VAL A 199 43.12 39.00 30.35
C VAL A 199 43.70 39.43 31.67
N SER A 200 44.23 40.67 31.78
CA SER A 200 44.72 41.18 33.04
C SER A 200 43.54 41.38 34.01
N GLU A 201 43.78 41.12 35.30
CA GLU A 201 42.74 41.26 36.33
C GLU A 201 42.14 42.67 36.40
N GLU A 202 42.86 43.69 35.98
CA GLU A 202 42.42 45.07 35.96
C GLU A 202 41.33 45.38 34.91
N LYS A 203 41.16 44.50 33.95
CA LYS A 203 40.23 44.69 32.80
C LYS A 203 39.13 43.64 32.71
N PHE A 204 39.13 42.65 33.61
CA PHE A 204 38.13 41.60 33.60
C PHE A 204 36.94 41.99 34.47
N ASP A 205 35.80 42.30 33.87
CA ASP A 205 34.56 42.55 34.57
C ASP A 205 33.79 41.22 34.76
N ILE A 206 33.79 40.70 35.96
CA ILE A 206 33.10 39.49 36.38
C ILE A 206 31.65 39.75 36.83
N THR A 207 31.16 40.98 36.77
CA THR A 207 29.79 41.32 37.19
C THR A 207 28.72 41.00 36.12
N GLY A 208 29.09 40.63 34.92
CA GLY A 208 28.20 40.19 33.85
C GLY A 208 28.72 38.96 33.17
N ASP A 209 27.79 38.16 32.67
CA ASP A 209 28.08 36.91 31.90
C ASP A 209 28.71 37.17 30.53
N LYS A 210 29.16 38.40 30.24
CA LYS A 210 29.72 38.79 28.94
C LYS A 210 30.93 39.67 29.12
N LEU A 211 32.00 39.41 28.34
CA LEU A 211 33.09 40.36 28.15
C LEU A 211 32.54 41.65 27.53
N VAL A 212 32.89 42.81 28.09
CA VAL A 212 32.62 44.10 27.44
C VAL A 212 33.52 44.25 26.20
N ASP A 213 33.15 45.11 25.25
CA ASP A 213 33.84 45.21 23.95
C ASP A 213 35.36 45.46 24.11
N ASP A 214 35.75 46.28 25.06
CA ASP A 214 37.19 46.58 25.33
C ASP A 214 37.93 45.34 25.85
N ASP A 215 37.26 44.51 26.67
CA ASP A 215 37.86 43.26 27.20
C ASP A 215 37.99 42.23 26.11
N LYS A 216 37.03 42.21 25.17
CA LYS A 216 37.09 41.31 24.02
C LYS A 216 38.25 41.67 23.09
N GLU A 217 38.44 42.95 22.76
CA GLU A 217 39.57 43.39 21.93
C GLU A 217 40.89 43.05 22.59
N LEU A 218 40.98 43.19 23.92
CA LEU A 218 42.15 42.85 24.69
C LEU A 218 42.41 41.34 24.73
N ALA A 219 41.33 40.56 24.93
CA ALA A 219 41.37 39.09 24.90
C ALA A 219 41.79 38.58 23.54
N ASP A 220 41.23 39.11 22.46
CA ASP A 220 41.61 38.75 21.08
C ASP A 220 43.10 39.09 20.79
N LYS A 221 43.63 40.15 21.36
CA LYS A 221 45.02 40.54 21.18
C LYS A 221 45.98 39.59 21.90
N TYR A 222 45.56 39.00 23.02
CA TYR A 222 46.37 38.08 23.82
C TYR A 222 45.93 36.63 23.66
N ALA A 223 45.00 36.35 22.73
CA ALA A 223 44.59 34.99 22.42
C ALA A 223 45.81 34.15 21.99
N ASP A 224 45.86 32.96 22.52
CA ASP A 224 46.86 31.98 22.06
C ASP A 224 46.47 31.51 20.63
N THR A 225 47.26 31.96 19.66
CA THR A 225 47.04 31.64 18.27
C THR A 225 47.72 30.34 17.82
N ASN A 226 48.25 29.56 18.75
CA ASN A 226 48.84 28.28 18.42
C ASN A 226 47.81 27.33 17.85
N ALA A 227 48.14 26.72 16.72
CA ALA A 227 47.26 25.81 15.98
C ALA A 227 46.90 24.51 16.72
N ASN A 228 47.46 24.31 17.90
CA ASN A 228 47.11 23.20 18.80
C ASN A 228 46.50 23.73 20.10
N PRO A 229 45.18 23.85 20.17
CA PRO A 229 44.49 24.36 21.34
C PRO A 229 44.64 23.46 22.60
N TYR A 230 45.28 22.30 22.46
CA TYR A 230 45.55 21.35 23.53
C TYR A 230 47.05 21.29 23.90
N ALA A 231 47.91 22.02 23.21
CA ALA A 231 49.31 22.10 23.61
C ALA A 231 49.41 23.12 24.74
N ASP A 232 49.60 22.61 25.93
CA ASP A 232 50.04 23.43 27.07
C ASP A 232 51.46 23.90 26.77
N ASP A 233 51.56 25.02 26.03
CA ASP A 233 52.87 25.66 25.81
C ASP A 233 53.24 26.45 27.02
N ALA A 234 54.18 25.90 27.81
CA ALA A 234 54.68 26.52 29.03
C ALA A 234 55.24 27.93 28.80
N SER A 235 55.43 28.36 27.56
CA SER A 235 55.91 29.72 27.22
C SER A 235 54.80 30.77 27.22
N ASN A 236 53.51 30.34 27.26
CA ASN A 236 52.36 31.22 27.24
C ASN A 236 51.60 31.21 28.59
N ASN A 237 52.14 30.61 29.62
CA ASN A 237 51.61 30.60 30.99
C ASN A 237 52.17 31.80 31.79
N GLU A 238 51.84 33.00 31.44
CA GLU A 238 52.00 34.18 32.31
C GLU A 238 50.64 34.68 32.78
#